data_0c0248a28c103ca1085b18c2b31c6cca
#
_entry.id   0c0248a28c103ca1085b18c2b31c6cca
#
_cell.length_a   1.000
_cell.length_b   1.000
_cell.length_c   1.000
_cell.angle_alpha   90.00
_cell.angle_beta   90.00
_cell.angle_gamma   90.00
#
_symmetry.space_group_name_H-M   'P 1'
#
loop_
_entity.id
_entity.type
_entity.pdbx_description
1 polymer ?
#
loop_
_entity_poly.entity_id
_entity_poly.type
_entity_poly.pdbx_seq_one_letter_code
_entity_poly.pdbx_strand_id
1 'polypeptide(L)'
;MVIYTSELLRTTKNTACVAEAIHNTLESLQIEHRELKNTNDYWCRDYMPVMIFEDGVYSKYQYRPDYLKKKKKYHPYITNQDDACKGLNIYTPTNMNVIFDGGNYVRCGRKVIMTDKILMENPLWSLSNLLRHLEESLCAEIILLPWDMGDMCGHADGMVTYLGEDKILLNNCWKRKHKAFH
;
A
#
# COMPACT_ATOMS: atom_id res chain seq x y z
N MET A 1 12.51 -13.82 3.16
CA MET A 1 11.49 -12.73 3.30
C MET A 1 12.15 -11.58 4.03
N VAL A 2 11.94 -10.33 3.58
CA VAL A 2 12.46 -9.12 4.23
C VAL A 2 11.26 -8.23 4.61
N ILE A 3 11.25 -7.73 5.84
CA ILE A 3 10.24 -6.76 6.31
C ILE A 3 10.90 -5.38 6.39
N TYR A 4 10.22 -4.39 5.85
CA TYR A 4 10.68 -3.00 5.88
C TYR A 4 9.81 -2.18 6.82
N THR A 5 10.43 -1.32 7.63
CA THR A 5 9.75 -0.32 8.46
C THR A 5 10.40 1.05 8.27
N SER A 6 9.68 2.11 8.55
CA SER A 6 10.28 3.45 8.60
C SER A 6 11.19 3.59 9.81
N GLU A 7 12.35 4.24 9.66
CA GLU A 7 13.22 4.59 10.78
C GLU A 7 12.52 5.50 11.82
N LEU A 8 11.46 6.20 11.42
CA LEU A 8 10.68 7.05 12.31
C LEU A 8 9.99 6.25 13.42
N LEU A 9 9.67 4.97 13.18
CA LEU A 9 9.10 4.11 14.24
C LEU A 9 10.04 4.01 15.43
N ARG A 10 11.35 3.89 15.21
CA ARG A 10 12.36 3.78 16.26
C ARG A 10 12.77 5.14 16.83
N THR A 11 12.84 6.17 16.00
CA THR A 11 13.36 7.48 16.38
C THR A 11 12.31 8.37 17.05
N THR A 12 11.03 8.04 16.91
CA THR A 12 9.93 8.81 17.52
C THR A 12 9.58 8.24 18.89
N LYS A 13 9.56 9.08 19.91
CA LYS A 13 9.37 8.69 21.31
C LYS A 13 8.13 7.80 21.56
N ASN A 14 7.02 8.13 20.89
CA ASN A 14 5.75 7.43 21.14
C ASN A 14 5.64 6.07 20.42
N THR A 15 6.55 5.76 19.50
CA THR A 15 6.52 4.52 18.69
C THR A 15 7.75 3.63 18.91
N ALA A 16 8.75 4.11 19.63
CA ALA A 16 10.01 3.38 19.85
C ALA A 16 9.78 1.99 20.50
N CYS A 17 8.88 1.89 21.48
CA CYS A 17 8.56 0.59 22.10
C CYS A 17 7.88 -0.38 21.13
N VAL A 18 7.09 0.12 20.19
CA VAL A 18 6.47 -0.69 19.13
C VAL A 18 7.53 -1.16 18.15
N ALA A 19 8.46 -0.28 17.76
CA ALA A 19 9.58 -0.62 16.88
C ALA A 19 10.45 -1.74 17.49
N GLU A 20 10.75 -1.64 18.78
CA GLU A 20 11.49 -2.67 19.52
C GLU A 20 10.75 -4.00 19.56
N ALA A 21 9.44 -3.98 19.84
CA ALA A 21 8.62 -5.19 19.84
C ALA A 21 8.56 -5.86 18.46
N ILE A 22 8.44 -5.07 17.39
CA ILE A 22 8.50 -5.57 16.01
C ILE A 22 9.86 -6.21 15.74
N HIS A 23 10.95 -5.51 16.07
CA HIS A 23 12.31 -6.00 15.84
C HIS A 23 12.53 -7.34 16.55
N ASN A 24 12.25 -7.42 17.86
CA ASN A 24 12.43 -8.63 18.66
C ASN A 24 11.58 -9.81 18.13
N THR A 25 10.37 -9.53 17.68
CA THR A 25 9.51 -10.56 17.09
C THR A 25 10.09 -11.08 15.77
N LEU A 26 10.52 -10.20 14.88
CA LEU A 26 11.10 -10.58 13.59
C LEU A 26 12.41 -11.35 13.77
N GLU A 27 13.25 -10.92 14.72
CA GLU A 27 14.50 -11.62 15.08
C GLU A 27 14.20 -13.04 15.61
N SER A 28 13.24 -13.20 16.52
CA SER A 28 12.84 -14.51 17.04
C SER A 28 12.32 -15.47 15.97
N LEU A 29 11.74 -14.92 14.90
CA LEU A 29 11.23 -15.67 13.74
C LEU A 29 12.28 -15.83 12.63
N GLN A 30 13.50 -15.34 12.83
CA GLN A 30 14.58 -15.33 11.82
C GLN A 30 14.16 -14.64 10.51
N ILE A 31 13.33 -13.59 10.62
CA ILE A 31 12.88 -12.78 9.49
C ILE A 31 13.79 -11.55 9.40
N GLU A 32 14.38 -11.34 8.23
CA GLU A 32 15.22 -10.18 7.99
C GLU A 32 14.39 -8.88 8.09
N HIS A 33 14.90 -7.92 8.87
CA HIS A 33 14.27 -6.62 9.08
C HIS A 33 15.22 -5.51 8.60
N ARG A 34 14.69 -4.57 7.82
CA ARG A 34 15.42 -3.38 7.36
C ARG A 34 14.64 -2.11 7.60
N GLU A 35 15.34 -1.04 7.96
CA GLU A 35 14.75 0.29 8.11
C GLU A 35 14.93 1.13 6.84
N LEU A 36 13.84 1.74 6.40
CA LEU A 36 13.86 2.76 5.36
C LEU A 36 14.33 4.09 5.95
N LYS A 37 15.26 4.72 5.25
CA LYS A 37 15.76 6.06 5.56
C LYS A 37 14.99 7.12 4.77
N ASN A 38 15.13 8.39 5.17
CA ASN A 38 14.52 9.53 4.49
C ASN A 38 12.98 9.42 4.34
N THR A 39 12.36 8.82 5.34
CA THR A 39 10.90 8.71 5.42
C THR A 39 10.32 9.87 6.20
N ASN A 40 9.12 10.34 5.85
CA ASN A 40 8.42 11.43 6.50
C ASN A 40 7.19 10.95 7.28
N ASP A 41 6.82 9.67 7.12
CA ASP A 41 5.81 9.00 7.94
C ASP A 41 6.13 7.51 8.14
N TYR A 42 5.27 6.81 8.91
CA TYR A 42 5.48 5.41 9.30
C TYR A 42 4.97 4.41 8.26
N TRP A 43 4.13 4.82 7.33
CA TRP A 43 3.33 3.94 6.48
C TRP A 43 4.10 3.53 5.23
N CYS A 44 5.18 2.75 5.42
CA CYS A 44 6.07 2.31 4.35
C CYS A 44 5.32 1.63 3.20
N ARG A 45 4.25 0.93 3.52
CA ARG A 45 3.39 0.28 2.55
C ARG A 45 2.89 1.24 1.48
N ASP A 46 2.60 2.48 1.86
CA ASP A 46 1.97 3.45 0.96
C ASP A 46 2.91 4.01 -0.10
N TYR A 47 4.21 4.05 0.17
CA TYR A 47 5.20 4.61 -0.74
C TYR A 47 6.26 3.61 -1.24
N MET A 48 6.30 2.38 -0.73
CA MET A 48 7.17 1.35 -1.28
C MET A 48 6.64 0.78 -2.60
N PRO A 49 7.49 0.33 -3.53
CA PRO A 49 7.07 -0.49 -4.66
C PRO A 49 6.26 -1.69 -4.21
N VAL A 50 5.25 -2.07 -5.00
CA VAL A 50 4.42 -3.23 -4.71
C VAL A 50 5.03 -4.51 -5.25
N MET A 51 5.02 -5.58 -4.48
CA MET A 51 5.55 -6.88 -4.87
C MET A 51 4.61 -7.54 -5.88
N ILE A 52 5.16 -7.94 -7.05
CA ILE A 52 4.42 -8.65 -8.10
C ILE A 52 4.54 -10.15 -7.90
N PHE A 53 5.74 -10.63 -7.59
CA PHE A 53 6.03 -12.04 -7.39
C PHE A 53 6.80 -12.25 -6.08
N GLU A 54 6.59 -13.42 -5.47
CA GLU A 54 7.22 -13.79 -4.19
C GLU A 54 8.75 -13.90 -4.26
N ASP A 55 9.31 -13.98 -5.46
CA ASP A 55 10.76 -13.99 -5.71
C ASP A 55 11.46 -12.62 -5.59
N GLY A 56 10.71 -11.59 -5.20
CA GLY A 56 11.25 -10.26 -4.97
C GLY A 56 11.21 -9.35 -6.20
N VAL A 57 10.35 -9.63 -7.16
CA VAL A 57 10.05 -8.71 -8.27
C VAL A 57 8.98 -7.71 -7.86
N TYR A 58 9.26 -6.44 -8.07
CA TYR A 58 8.38 -5.34 -7.67
C TYR A 58 7.99 -4.47 -8.87
N SER A 59 6.88 -3.75 -8.75
CA SER A 59 6.50 -2.68 -9.67
C SER A 59 6.43 -1.36 -8.92
N LYS A 60 6.95 -0.32 -9.57
CA LYS A 60 6.89 1.05 -9.08
C LYS A 60 5.65 1.73 -9.62
N TYR A 61 5.04 2.59 -8.81
CA TYR A 61 3.88 3.42 -9.14
C TYR A 61 4.16 4.87 -8.73
N GLN A 62 3.25 5.79 -8.98
CA GLN A 62 3.37 7.17 -8.55
C GLN A 62 2.66 7.36 -7.20
N TYR A 63 3.42 7.47 -6.12
CA TYR A 63 2.89 7.85 -4.81
C TYR A 63 2.58 9.34 -4.77
N ARG A 64 1.29 9.67 -4.75
CA ARG A 64 0.80 11.05 -4.71
C ARG A 64 -0.42 11.18 -3.79
N PRO A 65 -0.27 10.97 -2.47
CA PRO A 65 -1.38 10.89 -1.51
C PRO A 65 -2.21 12.17 -1.51
N ASP A 66 -3.40 12.12 -2.09
CA ASP A 66 -4.30 13.28 -2.21
C ASP A 66 -4.78 13.76 -0.85
N TYR A 67 -5.02 12.84 0.08
CA TYR A 67 -5.48 13.14 1.44
C TYR A 67 -4.44 13.92 2.26
N LEU A 68 -3.14 13.71 2.04
CA LEU A 68 -2.09 14.52 2.69
C LEU A 68 -1.94 15.88 2.00
N LYS A 69 -2.23 15.99 0.70
CA LYS A 69 -2.13 17.24 -0.04
C LYS A 69 -3.27 18.21 0.25
N LYS A 70 -4.45 17.73 0.67
CA LYS A 70 -5.63 18.56 0.94
C LYS A 70 -5.41 19.63 2.02
N LYS A 71 -4.50 19.40 2.97
CA LYS A 71 -4.22 20.34 4.06
C LYS A 71 -2.73 20.58 4.21
N LYS A 72 -2.27 21.84 4.10
CA LYS A 72 -0.84 22.24 4.19
C LYS A 72 -0.12 21.65 5.41
N LYS A 73 -0.80 21.49 6.55
CA LYS A 73 -0.21 20.91 7.76
C LYS A 73 0.22 19.44 7.61
N TYR A 74 -0.28 18.74 6.60
CA TYR A 74 0.07 17.34 6.33
C TYR A 74 1.16 17.17 5.26
N HIS A 75 1.50 18.24 4.52
CA HIS A 75 2.56 18.17 3.49
C HIS A 75 3.90 17.65 4.01
N PRO A 76 4.36 18.00 5.25
CA PRO A 76 5.60 17.45 5.78
C PRO A 76 5.64 15.94 5.94
N TYR A 77 4.49 15.26 5.96
CA TYR A 77 4.38 13.80 6.09
C TYR A 77 4.44 13.07 4.73
N ILE A 78 4.49 13.80 3.61
CA ILE A 78 4.59 13.17 2.30
C ILE A 78 6.03 12.69 2.11
N THR A 79 6.22 11.38 2.10
CA THR A 79 7.52 10.75 1.84
C THR A 79 7.83 10.80 0.34
N ASN A 80 9.06 11.16 -0.01
CA ASN A 80 9.55 10.99 -1.36
C ASN A 80 9.89 9.51 -1.60
N GLN A 81 9.18 8.86 -2.51
CA GLN A 81 9.31 7.44 -2.80
C GLN A 81 10.74 7.08 -3.26
N ASP A 82 11.35 7.91 -4.10
CA ASP A 82 12.68 7.65 -4.65
C ASP A 82 13.76 7.77 -3.58
N ASP A 83 13.65 8.75 -2.70
CA ASP A 83 14.61 8.96 -1.61
C ASP A 83 14.49 7.88 -0.55
N ALA A 84 13.26 7.46 -0.19
CA ALA A 84 13.02 6.41 0.78
C ALA A 84 13.49 5.03 0.29
N CYS A 85 13.39 4.76 -1.01
CA CYS A 85 13.79 3.50 -1.63
C CYS A 85 15.23 3.49 -2.13
N LYS A 86 15.96 4.61 -1.98
CA LYS A 86 17.33 4.73 -2.45
C LYS A 86 18.27 3.75 -1.73
N GLY A 87 18.98 2.97 -2.50
CA GLY A 87 19.93 1.97 -1.96
C GLY A 87 19.29 0.66 -1.50
N LEU A 88 17.96 0.50 -1.64
CA LEU A 88 17.34 -0.80 -1.47
C LEU A 88 17.67 -1.68 -2.69
N ASN A 89 18.11 -2.90 -2.42
CA ASN A 89 18.31 -3.89 -3.49
C ASN A 89 16.97 -4.54 -3.88
N ILE A 90 16.06 -3.70 -4.43
CA ILE A 90 14.73 -4.12 -4.88
C ILE A 90 14.70 -4.07 -6.41
N TYR A 91 14.42 -5.20 -7.03
CA TYR A 91 14.30 -5.26 -8.48
C TYR A 91 12.93 -4.76 -8.94
N THR A 92 12.89 -3.62 -9.62
CA THR A 92 11.69 -2.97 -10.15
C THR A 92 11.77 -2.83 -11.67
N PRO A 93 11.48 -3.91 -12.44
CA PRO A 93 11.59 -3.88 -13.91
C PRO A 93 10.53 -2.99 -14.56
N THR A 94 9.41 -2.76 -13.87
CA THR A 94 8.29 -1.96 -14.36
C THR A 94 8.08 -0.72 -13.50
N ASN A 95 7.79 0.39 -14.17
CA ASN A 95 7.31 1.61 -13.56
C ASN A 95 5.93 1.92 -14.17
N MET A 96 4.89 1.62 -13.41
CA MET A 96 3.53 1.97 -13.80
C MET A 96 3.36 3.47 -13.69
N ASN A 97 2.99 4.13 -14.77
CA ASN A 97 2.65 5.55 -14.74
C ASN A 97 1.22 5.76 -14.21
N VAL A 98 0.91 5.12 -13.09
CA VAL A 98 -0.40 5.15 -12.42
C VAL A 98 -0.23 5.68 -11.01
N ILE A 99 -1.15 6.55 -10.59
CA ILE A 99 -1.18 7.13 -9.25
C ILE A 99 -2.04 6.23 -8.36
N PHE A 100 -1.47 5.76 -7.27
CA PHE A 100 -2.20 5.13 -6.15
C PHE A 100 -1.30 5.09 -4.91
N ASP A 101 -1.83 4.67 -3.80
CA ASP A 101 -1.10 4.40 -2.56
C ASP A 101 -0.97 2.88 -2.37
N GLY A 102 0.17 2.40 -1.87
CA GLY A 102 0.38 0.96 -1.68
C GLY A 102 -0.60 0.29 -0.72
N GLY A 103 -1.25 1.05 0.17
CA GLY A 103 -2.37 0.58 0.97
C GLY A 103 -3.61 0.23 0.15
N ASN A 104 -3.75 0.82 -1.04
CA ASN A 104 -4.81 0.45 -1.99
C ASN A 104 -4.46 -0.79 -2.85
N TYR A 105 -3.46 -1.56 -2.47
CA TYR A 105 -3.01 -2.75 -3.16
C TYR A 105 -3.04 -3.95 -2.21
N VAL A 106 -3.94 -4.91 -2.44
CA VAL A 106 -4.01 -6.17 -1.69
C VAL A 106 -3.87 -7.34 -2.66
N ARG A 107 -2.71 -7.97 -2.65
CA ARG A 107 -2.46 -9.14 -3.50
C ARG A 107 -3.06 -10.40 -2.90
N CYS A 108 -3.80 -11.15 -3.72
CA CYS A 108 -4.46 -12.41 -3.40
C CYS A 108 -4.09 -13.45 -4.48
N GLY A 109 -2.89 -14.01 -4.38
CA GLY A 109 -2.36 -14.92 -5.39
C GLY A 109 -2.25 -14.23 -6.76
N ARG A 110 -3.05 -14.68 -7.75
CA ARG A 110 -3.10 -14.10 -9.10
C ARG A 110 -4.10 -12.95 -9.26
N LYS A 111 -4.66 -12.46 -8.16
CA LYS A 111 -5.59 -11.34 -8.14
C LYS A 111 -5.05 -10.21 -7.28
N VAL A 112 -5.45 -9.00 -7.61
CA VAL A 112 -5.20 -7.81 -6.81
C VAL A 112 -6.53 -7.12 -6.54
N ILE A 113 -6.82 -6.89 -5.27
CA ILE A 113 -7.98 -6.13 -4.83
C ILE A 113 -7.53 -4.69 -4.60
N MET A 114 -8.25 -3.76 -5.20
CA MET A 114 -8.09 -2.32 -5.04
C MET A 114 -9.45 -1.67 -4.81
N THR A 115 -9.49 -0.46 -4.32
CA THR A 115 -10.72 0.33 -4.33
C THR A 115 -10.84 1.13 -5.63
N ASP A 116 -12.07 1.47 -6.02
CA ASP A 116 -12.36 2.28 -7.19
C ASP A 116 -11.88 3.76 -7.05
N LYS A 117 -11.34 4.14 -5.88
CA LYS A 117 -10.61 5.41 -5.69
C LYS A 117 -9.53 5.61 -6.77
N ILE A 118 -8.90 4.54 -7.22
CA ILE A 118 -7.86 4.59 -8.27
C ILE A 118 -8.36 5.27 -9.56
N LEU A 119 -9.65 5.20 -9.86
CA LEU A 119 -10.25 5.86 -11.03
C LEU A 119 -10.25 7.39 -10.85
N MET A 120 -10.53 7.86 -9.64
CA MET A 120 -10.51 9.29 -9.31
C MET A 120 -9.08 9.85 -9.30
N GLU A 121 -8.12 9.05 -8.89
CA GLU A 121 -6.70 9.45 -8.87
C GLU A 121 -6.08 9.49 -10.28
N ASN A 122 -6.68 8.79 -11.25
CA ASN A 122 -6.18 8.67 -12.61
C ASN A 122 -7.22 9.11 -13.66
N PRO A 123 -7.73 10.35 -13.63
CA PRO A 123 -8.86 10.79 -14.44
C PRO A 123 -8.58 10.86 -15.95
N LEU A 124 -7.32 10.80 -16.36
CA LEU A 124 -6.94 10.81 -17.77
C LEU A 124 -7.00 9.41 -18.43
N TRP A 125 -7.18 8.37 -17.63
CA TRP A 125 -7.32 7.00 -18.13
C TRP A 125 -8.79 6.64 -18.31
N SER A 126 -9.12 5.96 -19.42
CA SER A 126 -10.39 5.23 -19.47
C SER A 126 -10.33 4.01 -18.54
N LEU A 127 -11.47 3.60 -17.99
CA LEU A 127 -11.55 2.42 -17.12
C LEU A 127 -10.88 1.18 -17.74
N SER A 128 -11.22 0.88 -19.00
CA SER A 128 -10.69 -0.29 -19.69
C SER A 128 -9.18 -0.25 -19.90
N ASN A 129 -8.63 0.93 -20.24
CA ASN A 129 -7.20 1.07 -20.43
C ASN A 129 -6.43 1.02 -19.12
N LEU A 130 -6.98 1.62 -18.05
CA LEU A 130 -6.36 1.58 -16.73
C LEU A 130 -6.31 0.15 -16.19
N LEU A 131 -7.42 -0.58 -16.24
CA LEU A 131 -7.47 -1.97 -15.77
C LEU A 131 -6.50 -2.85 -16.55
N ARG A 132 -6.53 -2.80 -17.88
CA ARG A 132 -5.59 -3.56 -18.71
C ARG A 132 -4.13 -3.25 -18.36
N HIS A 133 -3.78 -1.98 -18.23
CA HIS A 133 -2.41 -1.57 -17.90
C HIS A 133 -1.98 -2.06 -16.49
N LEU A 134 -2.88 -2.02 -15.51
CA LEU A 134 -2.64 -2.55 -14.18
C LEU A 134 -2.47 -4.07 -14.23
N GLU A 135 -3.33 -4.79 -14.92
CA GLU A 135 -3.27 -6.26 -15.06
C GLU A 135 -1.97 -6.72 -15.70
N GLU A 136 -1.54 -6.04 -16.78
CA GLU A 136 -0.27 -6.29 -17.44
C GLU A 136 0.93 -6.00 -16.51
N SER A 137 0.92 -4.83 -15.86
CA SER A 137 2.04 -4.38 -15.00
C SER A 137 2.17 -5.18 -13.70
N LEU A 138 1.06 -5.67 -13.17
CA LEU A 138 0.99 -6.41 -11.92
C LEU A 138 0.92 -7.92 -12.12
N CYS A 139 0.81 -8.38 -13.36
CA CYS A 139 0.62 -9.80 -13.70
C CYS A 139 -0.51 -10.45 -12.89
N ALA A 140 -1.66 -9.77 -12.78
CA ALA A 140 -2.78 -10.19 -11.95
C ALA A 140 -4.10 -9.64 -12.48
N GLU A 141 -5.20 -10.36 -12.24
CA GLU A 141 -6.55 -9.87 -12.43
C GLU A 141 -6.87 -8.78 -11.40
N ILE A 142 -7.45 -7.65 -11.83
CA ILE A 142 -7.81 -6.53 -10.94
C ILE A 142 -9.27 -6.65 -10.53
N ILE A 143 -9.50 -6.63 -9.22
CA ILE A 143 -10.85 -6.57 -8.62
C ILE A 143 -11.01 -5.22 -7.95
N LEU A 144 -11.98 -4.42 -8.42
CA LEU A 144 -12.29 -3.14 -7.81
C LEU A 144 -13.42 -3.29 -6.78
N LEU A 145 -13.16 -2.80 -5.57
CA LEU A 145 -14.17 -2.64 -4.53
C LEU A 145 -14.63 -1.18 -4.49
N PRO A 146 -15.90 -0.92 -4.18
CA PRO A 146 -16.34 0.43 -3.91
C PRO A 146 -15.54 1.05 -2.76
N TRP A 147 -15.06 2.25 -2.95
CA TRP A 147 -14.33 3.00 -1.94
C TRP A 147 -15.21 3.34 -0.73
N ASP A 148 -14.74 3.11 0.49
CA ASP A 148 -15.39 3.64 1.69
C ASP A 148 -15.18 5.16 1.78
N MET A 149 -16.18 5.93 1.36
CA MET A 149 -16.16 7.40 1.40
C MET A 149 -15.97 7.99 2.81
N GLY A 150 -16.10 7.19 3.84
CA GLY A 150 -15.83 7.59 5.23
C GLY A 150 -14.39 7.38 5.66
N ASP A 151 -13.61 6.65 4.87
CA ASP A 151 -12.17 6.52 5.07
C ASP A 151 -11.42 7.64 4.34
N MET A 152 -10.49 8.27 5.04
CA MET A 152 -9.72 9.39 4.51
C MET A 152 -8.80 8.96 3.36
N CYS A 153 -8.23 7.77 3.45
CA CYS A 153 -7.25 7.24 2.51
C CYS A 153 -7.92 6.45 1.37
N GLY A 154 -9.04 5.78 1.66
CA GLY A 154 -9.75 4.93 0.69
C GLY A 154 -8.96 3.69 0.30
N HIS A 155 -8.18 3.13 1.23
CA HIS A 155 -7.30 2.00 0.99
C HIS A 155 -8.02 0.66 1.09
N ALA A 156 -7.67 -0.28 0.21
CA ALA A 156 -8.23 -1.63 0.20
C ALA A 156 -7.76 -2.47 1.41
N ASP A 157 -6.55 -2.26 1.92
CA ASP A 157 -6.01 -3.02 3.05
C ASP A 157 -6.71 -2.74 4.38
N GLY A 158 -7.36 -1.58 4.51
CA GLY A 158 -8.28 -1.30 5.60
C GLY A 158 -9.61 -2.05 5.50
N MET A 159 -9.95 -2.61 4.35
CA MET A 159 -11.21 -3.31 4.09
C MET A 159 -11.03 -4.82 3.99
N VAL A 160 -9.90 -5.29 3.43
CA VAL A 160 -9.64 -6.68 3.05
C VAL A 160 -8.25 -7.11 3.50
N THR A 161 -8.16 -8.32 4.05
CA THR A 161 -6.88 -9.00 4.31
C THR A 161 -6.89 -10.38 3.68
N TYR A 162 -5.88 -10.71 2.88
CA TYR A 162 -5.72 -12.04 2.30
C TYR A 162 -5.13 -13.02 3.32
N LEU A 163 -5.77 -14.16 3.51
CA LEU A 163 -5.39 -15.19 4.48
C LEU A 163 -4.74 -16.41 3.82
N GLY A 164 -4.56 -16.41 2.50
CA GLY A 164 -4.14 -17.58 1.74
C GLY A 164 -5.31 -18.49 1.33
N GLU A 165 -5.05 -19.49 0.48
CA GLU A 165 -6.01 -20.53 0.09
C GLU A 165 -7.39 -20.00 -0.35
N ASP A 166 -7.42 -18.92 -1.14
CA ASP A 166 -8.66 -18.26 -1.61
C ASP A 166 -9.55 -17.68 -0.49
N LYS A 167 -9.01 -17.47 0.70
CA LYS A 167 -9.71 -16.90 1.83
C LYS A 167 -9.33 -15.44 2.03
N ILE A 168 -10.33 -14.60 2.26
CA ILE A 168 -10.14 -13.19 2.62
C ILE A 168 -10.91 -12.89 3.91
N LEU A 169 -10.32 -12.04 4.74
CA LEU A 169 -10.98 -11.42 5.87
C LEU A 169 -11.49 -10.05 5.45
N LEU A 170 -12.77 -9.79 5.68
CA LEU A 170 -13.38 -8.48 5.44
C LEU A 170 -13.64 -7.77 6.77
N ASN A 171 -13.39 -6.47 6.82
CA ASN A 171 -13.81 -5.67 7.94
C ASN A 171 -15.35 -5.55 7.98
N ASN A 172 -15.91 -5.20 9.15
CA ASN A 172 -17.36 -5.15 9.37
C ASN A 172 -17.97 -3.79 9.00
N CYS A 173 -17.18 -2.83 8.52
CA CYS A 173 -17.62 -1.46 8.21
C CYS A 173 -18.64 -1.43 7.08
N TRP A 174 -18.49 -2.31 6.10
CA TRP A 174 -19.40 -2.45 4.97
C TRP A 174 -20.85 -2.72 5.36
N LYS A 175 -21.09 -3.58 6.36
CA LYS A 175 -22.44 -3.93 6.82
C LYS A 175 -23.18 -2.78 7.52
N ARG A 176 -22.46 -1.81 8.07
CA ARG A 176 -23.06 -0.70 8.81
C ARG A 176 -23.63 0.39 7.92
N LYS A 177 -23.06 0.60 6.72
CA LYS A 177 -23.46 1.67 5.81
C LYS A 177 -24.59 1.28 4.84
N HIS A 178 -24.72 0.00 4.52
CA HIS A 178 -25.73 -0.50 3.57
C HIS A 178 -27.07 -0.91 4.21
N LYS A 179 -27.26 -0.78 5.52
CA LYS A 179 -28.58 -0.93 6.15
C LYS A 179 -29.59 0.16 5.77
N ALA A 180 -29.16 1.21 5.06
CA ALA A 180 -30.01 2.32 4.63
C ALA A 180 -30.57 2.17 3.20
N PHE A 181 -30.31 1.03 2.51
CA PHE A 181 -30.74 0.81 1.13
C PHE A 181 -31.63 -0.45 0.95
N HIS A 182 -32.41 -0.80 1.99
CA HIS A 182 -33.47 -1.79 1.88
C HIS A 182 -34.83 -1.16 2.21
#